data_0e7bf9bf5f5e4c4540233a0f021803d4
#
_entry.id   0e7bf9bf5f5e4c4540233a0f021803d4
#
_cell.length_a   1.000
_cell.length_b   1.000
_cell.length_c   1.000
_cell.angle_alpha   90.00
_cell.angle_beta   90.00
_cell.angle_gamma   90.00
#
_symmetry.space_group_name_H-M   'P 1'
#
loop_
_entity.id
_entity.type
_entity.pdbx_description
1 polymer ?
#
loop_
_entity_poly.entity_id
_entity_poly.type
_entity_poly.pdbx_seq_one_letter_code
_entity_poly.pdbx_strand_id
1 'polypeptide(L)' 'IFACRRSLEDNEVYGFFNFSDEPRVISLGNVLPIKSPKLVITLNDTIDSTLDRMKIQAWSCVIYCY' A
#
# COMPACT_ATOMS: atom_id res chain seq x y z
N ILE A 1 -1.78 -10.57 4.57
CA ILE A 1 -1.38 -9.46 3.68
C ILE A 1 -0.26 -9.90 2.77
N PHE A 2 -0.41 -9.65 1.52
CA PHE A 2 0.64 -9.84 0.54
C PHE A 2 1.19 -8.48 0.14
N ALA A 3 2.49 -8.32 0.19
CA ALA A 3 3.13 -7.06 -0.18
C ALA A 3 4.21 -7.32 -1.20
N CYS A 4 4.33 -6.43 -2.17
CA CYS A 4 5.36 -6.56 -3.19
C CYS A 4 5.92 -5.19 -3.55
N ARG A 5 7.13 -5.22 -4.08
CA ARG A 5 7.81 -4.03 -4.56
C ARG A 5 8.44 -4.34 -5.92
N ARG A 6 8.26 -3.42 -6.83
CA ARG A 6 8.91 -3.49 -8.14
C ARG A 6 9.65 -2.19 -8.39
N SER A 7 10.82 -2.26 -8.96
CA SER A 7 11.52 -1.06 -9.39
C SER A 7 12.07 -1.27 -10.80
N LEU A 8 11.96 -0.23 -11.60
CA LEU A 8 12.44 -0.23 -12.97
C LEU A 8 12.95 1.17 -13.27
N GLU A 9 14.26 1.29 -13.51
CA GLU A 9 14.89 2.57 -13.71
C GLU A 9 14.62 3.50 -12.52
N ASP A 10 13.95 4.63 -12.75
CA ASP A 10 13.65 5.58 -11.70
C ASP A 10 12.26 5.42 -11.12
N ASN A 11 11.55 4.39 -11.53
CA ASN A 11 10.17 4.17 -11.09
C ASN A 11 10.11 3.06 -10.07
N GLU A 12 9.30 3.27 -9.03
CA GLU A 12 9.07 2.25 -8.01
C GLU A 12 7.58 2.07 -7.78
N VAL A 13 7.16 0.84 -7.64
CA VAL A 13 5.77 0.48 -7.37
C VAL A 13 5.73 -0.39 -6.13
N TYR A 14 4.88 -0.02 -5.19
CA TYR A 14 4.66 -0.77 -3.97
C TYR A 14 3.20 -1.20 -3.92
N GLY A 15 2.95 -2.48 -3.77
CA GLY A 15 1.59 -3.01 -3.70
C GLY A 15 1.34 -3.72 -2.39
N PHE A 16 0.17 -3.50 -1.81
CA PHE A 16 -0.27 -4.15 -0.58
C PHE A 16 -1.66 -4.72 -0.83
N PHE A 17 -1.83 -6.01 -0.56
CA PHE A 17 -3.05 -6.73 -0.89
C PHE A 17 -3.54 -7.47 0.35
N ASN A 18 -4.81 -7.30 0.67
CA ASN A 18 -5.43 -8.03 1.76
C ASN A 18 -6.42 -9.03 1.17
N PHE A 19 -6.05 -10.31 1.21
CA PHE A 19 -6.87 -11.39 0.69
C PHE A 19 -7.69 -12.08 1.79
N SER A 20 -7.84 -11.44 2.93
CA SER A 20 -8.63 -12.01 4.03
C SER A 20 -10.00 -11.35 4.11
N ASP A 21 -10.89 -11.93 4.88
CA ASP A 21 -12.23 -11.41 5.08
C ASP A 21 -12.29 -10.40 6.23
N GLU A 22 -11.16 -9.97 6.74
CA GLU A 22 -11.09 -9.00 7.83
C GLU A 22 -10.14 -7.87 7.47
N PRO A 23 -10.41 -6.65 7.95
CA PRO A 23 -9.45 -5.57 7.77
C PRO A 23 -8.13 -5.90 8.47
N ARG A 24 -7.03 -5.44 7.90
CA ARG A 24 -5.70 -5.64 8.47
C ARG A 24 -4.98 -4.32 8.57
N VAL A 25 -4.20 -4.18 9.63
CA VAL A 25 -3.36 -3.00 9.82
C VAL A 25 -1.92 -3.43 9.61
N ILE A 26 -1.20 -2.70 8.78
CA ILE A 26 0.21 -2.95 8.55
C ILE A 26 1.02 -1.74 8.96
N SER A 27 2.23 -2.01 9.43
CA SER A 27 3.17 -0.97 9.80
C SER A 27 3.98 -0.60 8.57
N LEU A 28 3.99 0.67 8.20
CA LEU A 28 4.72 1.13 7.03
C LEU A 28 6.18 1.43 7.35
N GLY A 29 6.44 1.96 8.55
CA GLY A 29 7.81 2.20 8.97
C GLY A 29 8.63 2.87 7.88
N ASN A 30 9.72 2.20 7.47
CA ASN A 30 10.60 2.69 6.43
C ASN A 30 10.35 2.02 5.08
N VAL A 31 9.19 1.41 4.89
CA VAL A 31 8.89 0.67 3.68
C VAL A 31 8.73 1.59 2.48
N LEU A 32 7.98 2.67 2.65
CA LEU A 32 7.69 3.57 1.54
C LEU A 32 8.73 4.70 1.47
N PRO A 33 8.99 5.22 0.26
CA PRO A 33 9.85 6.38 0.12
C PRO A 33 9.30 7.60 0.85
N ILE A 34 10.19 8.54 1.18
CA ILE A 34 9.81 9.74 1.93
C ILE A 34 9.10 10.76 1.04
N LYS A 35 9.02 10.55 -0.24
CA LYS A 35 8.39 11.47 -1.17
C LYS A 35 6.95 11.07 -1.46
N SER A 36 6.17 11.99 -1.99
CA SER A 36 4.80 11.71 -2.36
C SER A 36 4.73 10.82 -3.60
N PRO A 37 3.83 9.85 -3.63
CA PRO A 37 3.65 9.01 -4.82
C PRO A 37 3.03 9.82 -5.96
N LYS A 38 3.35 9.43 -7.19
CA LYS A 38 2.77 10.03 -8.38
C LYS A 38 1.33 9.58 -8.57
N LEU A 39 1.02 8.37 -8.15
CA LEU A 39 -0.30 7.78 -8.35
C LEU A 39 -0.57 6.78 -7.23
N VAL A 40 -1.79 6.79 -6.73
CA VAL A 40 -2.24 5.81 -5.75
C VAL A 40 -3.49 5.15 -6.32
N ILE A 41 -3.47 3.83 -6.39
CA ILE A 41 -4.58 3.04 -6.90
C ILE A 41 -5.13 2.22 -5.75
N THR A 42 -6.44 2.25 -5.55
CA THR A 42 -7.09 1.47 -4.51
C THR A 42 -8.24 0.67 -5.11
N LEU A 43 -8.49 -0.51 -4.54
CA LEU A 43 -9.60 -1.35 -4.92
C LEU A 43 -10.40 -1.71 -3.66
N ASN A 44 -11.71 -1.56 -3.70
CA ASN A 44 -12.62 -1.76 -2.56
C ASN A 44 -12.30 -0.85 -1.36
N ASP A 45 -11.74 0.24 -1.62
CA ASP A 45 -11.60 1.29 -1.12
C ASP A 45 -11.07 1.86 -0.01
N THR A 46 -11.34 1.99 0.98
CA THR A 46 -10.91 3.00 1.90
C THR A 46 -9.66 2.59 2.63
N ILE A 47 -8.68 3.42 2.49
CA ILE A 47 -7.45 3.27 3.24
C ILE A 47 -7.46 4.32 4.32
N ASP A 48 -7.38 3.87 5.54
CA ASP A 48 -7.17 4.77 6.66
C ASP A 48 -5.69 4.69 6.99
N SER A 49 -4.93 5.69 6.63
CA SER A 49 -3.49 5.66 6.80
C SER A 49 -3.00 6.81 7.65
N THR A 50 -2.00 6.52 8.45
CA THR A 50 -1.24 7.52 9.19
C THR A 50 0.20 7.43 8.70
N LEU A 51 1.11 8.17 9.35
CA LEU A 51 2.52 8.16 8.96
C LEU A 51 3.14 6.76 9.01
N ASP A 52 2.75 5.95 9.99
CA ASP A 52 3.40 4.69 10.23
C ASP A 52 2.55 3.47 9.94
N ARG A 53 1.27 3.63 9.74
CA ARG A 53 0.35 2.51 9.65
C ARG A 53 -0.67 2.73 8.57
N MET A 54 -1.15 1.63 8.01
CA MET A 54 -2.20 1.65 7.02
C MET A 54 -3.17 0.52 7.31
N LYS A 55 -4.46 0.84 7.29
CA LYS A 55 -5.50 -0.16 7.44
C LYS A 55 -6.05 -0.49 6.05
N ILE A 56 -5.96 -1.76 5.69
CA ILE A 56 -6.48 -2.23 4.41
C ILE A 56 -7.71 -3.06 4.67
N GLN A 57 -8.82 -2.69 4.05
CA GLN A 57 -10.08 -3.37 4.21
C GLN A 57 -10.00 -4.79 3.64
N ALA A 58 -10.97 -5.62 4.02
CA ALA A 58 -11.05 -6.99 3.53
C ALA A 58 -11.13 -7.01 1.99
N TRP A 59 -10.42 -7.95 1.39
CA TRP A 59 -10.43 -8.17 -0.06
C TRP A 59 -10.11 -6.90 -0.86
N SER A 60 -9.17 -6.13 -0.40
CA SER A 60 -8.80 -4.88 -1.05
C SER A 60 -7.31 -4.78 -1.26
N CYS A 61 -6.91 -3.78 -2.00
CA CYS A 61 -5.51 -3.53 -2.23
C CYS A 61 -5.24 -2.04 -2.39
N VAL A 62 -3.97 -1.69 -2.23
CA VAL A 62 -3.51 -0.34 -2.52
C VAL A 62 -2.16 -0.45 -3.22
N ILE A 63 -1.96 0.38 -4.23
CA ILE A 63 -0.74 0.40 -5.00
C ILE A 63 -0.24 1.84 -5.05
N TYR A 64 1.00 2.04 -4.62
CA TYR A 64 1.67 3.33 -4.67
C TYR A 64 2.68 3.32 -5.82
N CYS A 65 2.60 4.32 -6.68
CA CYS A 65 3.53 4.47 -7.80
C CYS A 65 4.37 5.73 -7.60
N TYR A 66 5.65 5.56 -7.50
CA TYR A 66 6.61 6.66 -7.30
C TYR A 66 7.41 7.01 -8.54
#